data_212d0d5490ca2a00b0db0e1852ba0252
#
_entry.id   212d0d5490ca2a00b0db0e1852ba0252
#
_cell.length_a   1.000
_cell.length_b   1.000
_cell.length_c   1.000
_cell.angle_alpha   90.00
_cell.angle_beta   90.00
_cell.angle_gamma   90.00
#
_symmetry.space_group_name_H-M   'P 1'
#
loop_
_entity.id
_entity.type
_entity.pdbx_description
1 polymer ?
#
loop_
_entity_poly.entity_id
_entity_poly.type
_entity_poly.pdbx_seq_one_letter_code
_entity_poly.pdbx_strand_id
1 'polypeptide(L)'
;NMYTVGLFLVMLAAFAAEPVGNGDSVALPQQLDYLVHAALLNAGISPAPLCTDETFLRRVYLDTIGRLPKPGEVTAFIKDTNPDKRKQCIERLLRSRSFADYWSMKWCDILRVKSEFPINLWPNAVQAYHRWIHDAIRTNMPYDVFVRALLTSSGSNFRVPPVNFYRAIQGKTPASIA
;
A
#
# COMPACT_ATOMS: atom_id res chain seq x y z
N ASN A 1 -3.94 14.51 -11.94
CA ASN A 1 -4.45 13.41 -11.11
C ASN A 1 -4.04 12.03 -11.63
N MET A 2 -3.10 11.99 -12.58
CA MET A 2 -2.52 10.77 -13.17
C MET A 2 -1.47 10.09 -12.25
N TYR A 3 -0.99 10.80 -11.23
CA TYR A 3 0.07 10.30 -10.32
C TYR A 3 -0.43 9.41 -9.19
N THR A 4 -1.69 9.56 -8.77
CA THR A 4 -2.32 8.71 -7.74
C THR A 4 -2.63 7.30 -8.23
N VAL A 5 -2.95 7.14 -9.52
CA VAL A 5 -3.22 5.83 -10.13
C VAL A 5 -1.93 5.03 -10.32
N GLY A 6 -0.82 5.70 -10.65
CA GLY A 6 0.48 5.04 -10.81
C GLY A 6 1.05 4.48 -9.50
N LEU A 7 0.85 5.18 -8.37
CA LEU A 7 1.31 4.71 -7.06
C LEU A 7 0.46 3.53 -6.56
N PHE A 8 -0.82 3.52 -6.87
CA PHE A 8 -1.72 2.40 -6.53
C PHE A 8 -1.36 1.14 -7.32
N LEU A 9 -0.95 1.27 -8.58
CA LEU A 9 -0.49 0.15 -9.41
C LEU A 9 0.87 -0.39 -8.94
N VAL A 10 1.79 0.48 -8.52
CA VAL A 10 3.11 0.08 -8.01
C VAL A 10 2.99 -0.64 -6.67
N MET A 11 2.03 -0.27 -5.81
CA MET A 11 1.77 -0.99 -4.56
C MET A 11 1.03 -2.32 -4.75
N LEU A 12 0.15 -2.43 -5.76
CA LEU A 12 -0.43 -3.74 -6.12
C LEU A 12 0.65 -4.71 -6.63
N ALA A 13 1.67 -4.21 -7.33
CA ALA A 13 2.79 -5.03 -7.81
C ALA A 13 3.73 -5.50 -6.68
N ALA A 14 3.88 -4.73 -5.60
CA ALA A 14 4.68 -5.13 -4.44
C ALA A 14 4.04 -6.29 -3.64
N PHE A 15 2.73 -6.51 -3.78
CA PHE A 15 2.00 -7.63 -3.17
C PHE A 15 1.97 -8.91 -4.03
N ALA A 16 2.48 -8.90 -5.26
CA ALA A 16 2.23 -9.95 -6.25
C ALA A 16 3.47 -10.64 -6.82
N ALA A 17 4.61 -10.69 -6.13
CA ALA A 17 5.78 -11.35 -6.71
C ALA A 17 6.51 -12.27 -5.75
N GLU A 18 6.08 -13.53 -5.71
CA GLU A 18 7.01 -14.65 -5.68
C GLU A 18 7.39 -14.98 -7.14
N PRO A 19 8.67 -15.15 -7.46
CA PRO A 19 9.08 -15.41 -8.85
C PRO A 19 8.72 -16.84 -9.23
N VAL A 20 7.82 -16.99 -10.17
CA VAL A 20 7.75 -18.21 -11.00
C VAL A 20 9.03 -18.28 -11.83
N GLY A 21 9.77 -19.36 -11.63
CA GLY A 21 11.15 -19.54 -12.06
C GLY A 21 11.44 -19.44 -13.54
N ASN A 22 12.72 -19.20 -13.75
CA ASN A 22 13.59 -19.45 -14.91
C ASN A 22 13.49 -18.52 -16.13
N GLY A 23 14.63 -17.86 -16.34
CA GLY A 23 15.06 -17.16 -17.54
C GLY A 23 15.17 -15.66 -17.28
N ASP A 24 16.27 -15.06 -17.66
CA ASP A 24 16.66 -13.64 -17.52
C ASP A 24 15.52 -12.60 -17.72
N SER A 25 14.53 -12.62 -16.86
CA SER A 25 13.44 -11.66 -16.88
C SER A 25 13.87 -10.43 -16.10
N VAL A 26 14.13 -9.35 -16.81
CA VAL A 26 14.25 -8.01 -16.23
C VAL A 26 13.09 -7.81 -15.25
N ALA A 27 13.35 -7.37 -14.02
CA ALA A 27 12.32 -7.21 -13.02
C ALA A 27 11.18 -6.33 -13.53
N LEU A 28 9.93 -6.69 -13.21
CA LEU A 28 8.71 -6.00 -13.69
C LEU A 28 8.76 -4.45 -13.62
N PRO A 29 9.29 -3.83 -12.55
CA PRO A 29 9.45 -2.37 -12.50
C PRO A 29 10.36 -1.82 -13.61
N GLN A 30 11.45 -2.50 -13.92
CA GLN A 30 12.37 -2.07 -14.99
C GLN A 30 11.76 -2.22 -16.38
N GLN A 31 10.91 -3.22 -16.60
CA GLN A 31 10.15 -3.36 -17.85
C GLN A 31 9.14 -2.21 -18.03
N LEU A 32 8.45 -1.81 -16.95
CA LEU A 32 7.54 -0.66 -16.95
C LEU A 32 8.29 0.63 -17.28
N ASP A 33 9.43 0.87 -16.63
CA ASP A 33 10.26 2.05 -16.89
C ASP A 33 10.73 2.08 -18.34
N TYR A 34 11.14 0.95 -18.90
CA TYR A 34 11.51 0.85 -20.30
C TYR A 34 10.35 1.19 -21.24
N LEU A 35 9.16 0.65 -21.00
CA LEU A 35 7.97 0.93 -21.83
C LEU A 35 7.55 2.41 -21.77
N VAL A 36 7.59 2.98 -20.57
CA VAL A 36 7.28 4.41 -20.37
C VAL A 36 8.31 5.29 -21.09
N HIS A 37 9.59 4.98 -20.94
CA HIS A 37 10.66 5.70 -21.64
C HIS A 37 10.54 5.63 -23.17
N ALA A 38 10.27 4.43 -23.69
CA ALA A 38 10.07 4.23 -25.13
C ALA A 38 8.86 5.04 -25.66
N ALA A 39 7.75 5.05 -24.91
CA ALA A 39 6.56 5.81 -25.25
C ALA A 39 6.82 7.33 -25.25
N LEU A 40 7.57 7.84 -24.26
CA LEU A 40 7.96 9.24 -24.19
C LEU A 40 8.87 9.65 -25.38
N LEU A 41 9.87 8.83 -25.70
CA LEU A 41 10.76 9.06 -26.84
C LEU A 41 9.99 9.09 -28.16
N ASN A 42 9.07 8.13 -28.36
CA ASN A 42 8.22 8.09 -29.57
C ASN A 42 7.29 9.30 -29.68
N ALA A 43 6.88 9.88 -28.56
CA ALA A 43 6.08 11.11 -28.51
C ALA A 43 6.93 12.39 -28.62
N GLY A 44 8.26 12.29 -28.74
CA GLY A 44 9.17 13.44 -28.76
C GLY A 44 9.25 14.19 -27.42
N ILE A 45 8.87 13.55 -26.32
CA ILE A 45 8.84 14.15 -24.97
C ILE A 45 10.11 13.73 -24.23
N SER A 46 10.92 14.72 -23.84
CA SER A 46 12.06 14.48 -22.96
C SER A 46 11.58 14.33 -21.50
N PRO A 47 11.99 13.27 -20.77
CA PRO A 47 11.68 13.12 -19.37
C PRO A 47 12.23 14.30 -18.54
N ALA A 48 11.48 14.72 -17.52
CA ALA A 48 11.98 15.70 -16.58
C ALA A 48 13.20 15.17 -15.80
N PRO A 49 14.15 16.04 -15.40
CA PRO A 49 15.29 15.64 -14.59
C PRO A 49 14.83 15.10 -13.22
N LEU A 50 15.68 14.28 -12.61
CA LEU A 50 15.41 13.80 -11.24
C LEU A 50 15.25 14.98 -10.28
N CYS A 51 14.27 14.87 -9.39
CA CYS A 51 14.03 15.92 -8.40
C CYS A 51 15.17 15.99 -7.36
N THR A 52 15.30 17.15 -6.69
CA THR A 52 16.26 17.35 -5.60
C THR A 52 15.98 16.42 -4.43
N ASP A 53 16.97 16.25 -3.55
CA ASP A 53 16.84 15.38 -2.36
C ASP A 53 15.77 15.85 -1.38
N GLU A 54 15.59 17.17 -1.24
CA GLU A 54 14.53 17.75 -0.40
C GLU A 54 13.14 17.41 -0.95
N THR A 55 12.98 17.57 -2.24
CA THR A 55 11.71 17.24 -2.93
C THR A 55 11.44 15.74 -2.85
N PHE A 56 12.45 14.90 -3.09
CA PHE A 56 12.35 13.45 -2.95
C PHE A 56 11.93 13.06 -1.54
N LEU A 57 12.65 13.56 -0.52
CA LEU A 57 12.39 13.21 0.87
C LEU A 57 10.97 13.58 1.30
N ARG A 58 10.52 14.78 0.94
CA ARG A 58 9.16 15.22 1.23
C ARG A 58 8.12 14.29 0.59
N ARG A 59 8.28 13.97 -0.69
CA ARG A 59 7.34 13.11 -1.43
C ARG A 59 7.30 11.71 -0.86
N VAL A 60 8.44 11.06 -0.69
CA VAL A 60 8.50 9.68 -0.21
C VAL A 60 7.89 9.51 1.19
N TYR A 61 8.04 10.49 2.08
CA TYR A 61 7.40 10.46 3.40
C TYR A 61 5.88 10.59 3.30
N LEU A 62 5.37 11.53 2.49
CA LEU A 62 3.94 11.72 2.29
C LEU A 62 3.29 10.50 1.63
N ASP A 63 3.95 9.95 0.61
CA ASP A 63 3.41 8.85 -0.18
C ASP A 63 3.44 7.51 0.57
N THR A 64 4.48 7.28 1.41
CA THR A 64 4.64 6.01 2.12
C THR A 64 4.00 5.97 3.50
N ILE A 65 4.12 7.03 4.29
CA ILE A 65 3.67 7.06 5.69
C ILE A 65 2.74 8.21 6.04
N GLY A 66 2.31 9.00 5.06
CA GLY A 66 1.28 10.04 5.21
C GLY A 66 1.68 11.24 6.08
N ARG A 67 2.97 11.42 6.40
CA ARG A 67 3.46 12.55 7.20
C ARG A 67 4.69 13.21 6.59
N LEU A 68 4.97 14.43 7.00
CA LEU A 68 6.23 15.09 6.67
C LEU A 68 7.40 14.50 7.47
N PRO A 69 8.63 14.55 6.91
CA PRO A 69 9.83 14.22 7.68
C PRO A 69 10.06 15.25 8.79
N LYS A 70 10.59 14.80 9.93
CA LYS A 70 11.00 15.69 11.02
C LYS A 70 12.29 16.44 10.65
N PRO A 71 12.56 17.63 11.23
CA PRO A 71 13.77 18.41 10.91
C PRO A 71 15.06 17.60 11.01
N GLY A 72 15.21 16.76 12.04
CA GLY A 72 16.37 15.88 12.20
C GLY A 72 16.50 14.82 11.10
N GLU A 73 15.35 14.25 10.62
CA GLU A 73 15.32 13.30 9.50
C GLU A 73 15.76 13.98 8.20
N VAL A 74 15.34 15.24 7.97
CA VAL A 74 15.76 16.04 6.82
C VAL A 74 17.27 16.29 6.86
N THR A 75 17.77 16.81 7.98
CA THR A 75 19.18 17.13 8.13
C THR A 75 20.08 15.89 7.96
N ALA A 76 19.69 14.76 8.53
CA ALA A 76 20.41 13.51 8.38
C ALA A 76 20.45 13.03 6.92
N PHE A 77 19.32 13.09 6.22
CA PHE A 77 19.24 12.66 4.83
C PHE A 77 20.04 13.55 3.87
N ILE A 78 19.99 14.87 4.07
CA ILE A 78 20.73 15.81 3.21
C ILE A 78 22.26 15.66 3.42
N LYS A 79 22.71 15.42 4.65
CA LYS A 79 24.14 15.21 4.96
C LYS A 79 24.65 13.83 4.53
N ASP A 80 23.78 12.90 4.26
CA ASP A 80 24.16 11.55 3.83
C ASP A 80 24.71 11.59 2.39
N THR A 81 25.94 11.16 2.21
CA THR A 81 26.65 11.11 0.91
C THR A 81 26.53 9.75 0.23
N ASN A 82 25.81 8.79 0.83
CA ASN A 82 25.62 7.47 0.26
C ASN A 82 24.84 7.54 -1.06
N PRO A 83 25.35 6.98 -2.17
CA PRO A 83 24.64 6.99 -3.46
C PRO A 83 23.29 6.24 -3.39
N ASP A 84 23.16 5.24 -2.51
CA ASP A 84 21.92 4.47 -2.32
C ASP A 84 20.98 5.03 -1.26
N LYS A 85 21.23 6.24 -0.75
CA LYS A 85 20.43 6.83 0.36
C LYS A 85 18.93 6.89 0.07
N ARG A 86 18.53 7.17 -1.17
CA ARG A 86 17.11 7.21 -1.57
C ARG A 86 16.47 5.83 -1.47
N LYS A 87 17.12 4.79 -1.98
CA LYS A 87 16.66 3.41 -1.88
C LYS A 87 16.55 2.96 -0.42
N GLN A 88 17.59 3.21 0.37
CA GLN A 88 17.60 2.87 1.79
C GLN A 88 16.50 3.62 2.57
N CYS A 89 16.23 4.87 2.20
CA CYS A 89 15.12 5.63 2.78
C CYS A 89 13.76 4.98 2.50
N ILE A 90 13.51 4.59 1.25
CA ILE A 90 12.28 3.89 0.85
C ILE A 90 12.12 2.60 1.65
N GLU A 91 13.15 1.74 1.67
CA GLU A 91 13.10 0.46 2.37
C GLU A 91 12.84 0.62 3.88
N ARG A 92 13.49 1.61 4.50
CA ARG A 92 13.27 1.93 5.91
C ARG A 92 11.84 2.36 6.19
N LEU A 93 11.26 3.21 5.34
CA LEU A 93 9.89 3.70 5.48
C LEU A 93 8.87 2.56 5.30
N LEU A 94 9.06 1.71 4.30
CA LEU A 94 8.19 0.55 4.04
C LEU A 94 8.17 -0.45 5.21
N ARG A 95 9.30 -0.61 5.92
CA ARG A 95 9.38 -1.48 7.11
C ARG A 95 8.96 -0.80 8.41
N SER A 96 8.62 0.49 8.37
CA SER A 96 8.25 1.24 9.56
C SER A 96 6.83 0.90 10.04
N ARG A 97 6.61 1.01 11.36
CA ARG A 97 5.26 0.91 11.92
C ARG A 97 4.32 1.95 11.32
N SER A 98 4.81 3.16 11.05
CA SER A 98 4.02 4.23 10.45
C SER A 98 3.46 3.89 9.08
N PHE A 99 4.15 3.02 8.32
CA PHE A 99 3.62 2.49 7.06
C PHE A 99 2.37 1.64 7.32
N ALA A 100 2.46 0.69 8.24
CA ALA A 100 1.32 -0.15 8.58
C ALA A 100 0.14 0.67 9.15
N ASP A 101 0.43 1.64 10.03
CA ASP A 101 -0.59 2.54 10.60
C ASP A 101 -1.30 3.35 9.50
N TYR A 102 -0.56 3.95 8.57
CA TYR A 102 -1.11 4.77 7.47
C TYR A 102 -1.91 3.95 6.47
N TRP A 103 -1.38 2.82 6.02
CA TRP A 103 -2.05 2.00 5.01
C TRP A 103 -3.20 1.18 5.58
N SER A 104 -3.14 0.77 6.84
CA SER A 104 -4.30 0.14 7.49
C SER A 104 -5.48 1.11 7.60
N MET A 105 -5.23 2.39 7.88
CA MET A 105 -6.28 3.41 7.86
C MET A 105 -6.96 3.48 6.47
N LYS A 106 -6.18 3.52 5.38
CA LYS A 106 -6.69 3.53 4.01
C LYS A 106 -7.52 2.28 3.68
N TRP A 107 -7.01 1.11 4.05
CA TRP A 107 -7.73 -0.15 3.85
C TRP A 107 -8.99 -0.25 4.72
N CYS A 108 -8.98 0.31 5.94
CA CYS A 108 -10.16 0.38 6.79
C CYS A 108 -11.28 1.21 6.16
N ASP A 109 -10.95 2.31 5.48
CA ASP A 109 -11.94 3.11 4.74
C ASP A 109 -12.54 2.31 3.56
N ILE A 110 -11.70 1.65 2.77
CA ILE A 110 -12.14 0.80 1.64
C ILE A 110 -13.02 -0.35 2.14
N LEU A 111 -12.61 -1.02 3.22
CA LEU A 111 -13.30 -2.18 3.78
C LEU A 111 -14.43 -1.80 4.76
N ARG A 112 -14.74 -0.50 4.88
CA ARG A 112 -15.85 0.04 5.69
C ARG A 112 -15.76 -0.39 7.16
N VAL A 113 -14.58 -0.32 7.75
CA VAL A 113 -14.34 -0.69 9.15
C VAL A 113 -14.86 0.41 10.07
N LYS A 114 -16.13 0.33 10.45
CA LYS A 114 -16.79 1.27 11.37
C LYS A 114 -17.88 0.58 12.18
N SER A 115 -18.21 1.15 13.34
CA SER A 115 -19.26 0.65 14.25
C SER A 115 -20.58 1.40 14.14
N GLU A 116 -20.64 2.46 13.32
CA GLU A 116 -21.81 3.33 13.19
C GLU A 116 -22.89 2.71 12.33
N PHE A 117 -24.16 3.12 12.65
CA PHE A 117 -25.27 2.83 11.75
C PHE A 117 -24.93 3.28 10.30
N PRO A 118 -25.29 2.51 9.29
CA PRO A 118 -26.17 1.34 9.33
C PRO A 118 -25.45 -0.02 9.50
N ILE A 119 -24.13 -0.04 9.67
CA ILE A 119 -23.31 -1.27 9.63
C ILE A 119 -23.42 -2.06 10.95
N ASN A 120 -23.61 -1.38 12.09
CA ASN A 120 -23.80 -2.01 13.40
C ASN A 120 -22.79 -3.10 13.78
N LEU A 121 -21.51 -2.91 13.46
CA LEU A 121 -20.48 -3.76 14.00
C LEU A 121 -20.24 -3.46 15.48
N TRP A 122 -20.18 -4.50 16.31
CA TRP A 122 -19.82 -4.34 17.71
C TRP A 122 -18.42 -3.72 17.84
N PRO A 123 -18.17 -2.79 18.78
CA PRO A 123 -16.86 -2.13 18.92
C PRO A 123 -15.67 -3.11 18.96
N ASN A 124 -15.82 -4.21 19.70
CA ASN A 124 -14.77 -5.23 19.77
C ASN A 124 -14.53 -5.95 18.43
N ALA A 125 -15.55 -6.14 17.62
CA ALA A 125 -15.44 -6.72 16.28
C ALA A 125 -14.74 -5.75 15.32
N VAL A 126 -15.04 -4.45 15.41
CA VAL A 126 -14.35 -3.39 14.66
C VAL A 126 -12.87 -3.38 15.00
N GLN A 127 -12.52 -3.43 16.29
CA GLN A 127 -11.13 -3.47 16.74
C GLN A 127 -10.41 -4.73 16.29
N ALA A 128 -11.07 -5.90 16.33
CA ALA A 128 -10.50 -7.15 15.84
C ALA A 128 -10.23 -7.08 14.34
N TYR A 129 -11.16 -6.53 13.56
CA TYR A 129 -11.03 -6.36 12.12
C TYR A 129 -9.91 -5.38 11.76
N HIS A 130 -9.86 -4.22 12.40
CA HIS A 130 -8.79 -3.25 12.25
C HIS A 130 -7.41 -3.87 12.55
N ARG A 131 -7.26 -4.58 13.68
CA ARG A 131 -5.99 -5.24 14.03
C ARG A 131 -5.56 -6.26 12.99
N TRP A 132 -6.50 -7.05 12.47
CA TRP A 132 -6.19 -8.02 11.42
C TRP A 132 -5.69 -7.35 10.14
N ILE A 133 -6.35 -6.27 9.69
CA ILE A 133 -5.92 -5.49 8.52
C ILE A 133 -4.53 -4.89 8.77
N HIS A 134 -4.32 -4.27 9.92
CA HIS A 134 -3.03 -3.68 10.29
C HIS A 134 -1.91 -4.74 10.30
N ASP A 135 -2.16 -5.90 10.90
CA ASP A 135 -1.18 -6.97 10.96
C ASP A 135 -0.90 -7.57 9.57
N ALA A 136 -1.92 -7.71 8.73
CA ALA A 136 -1.74 -8.16 7.35
C ALA A 136 -0.79 -7.22 6.56
N ILE A 137 -0.97 -5.91 6.70
CA ILE A 137 -0.09 -4.93 6.06
C ILE A 137 1.31 -4.96 6.68
N ARG A 138 1.39 -4.97 8.00
CA ARG A 138 2.67 -4.99 8.73
C ARG A 138 3.54 -6.20 8.40
N THR A 139 2.92 -7.36 8.20
CA THR A 139 3.59 -8.61 7.85
C THR A 139 3.75 -8.83 6.34
N ASN A 140 3.30 -7.85 5.54
CA ASN A 140 3.30 -7.95 4.09
C ASN A 140 2.59 -9.23 3.59
N MET A 141 1.37 -9.48 4.12
CA MET A 141 0.57 -10.64 3.72
C MET A 141 0.34 -10.62 2.20
N PRO A 142 0.56 -11.72 1.46
CA PRO A 142 0.26 -11.78 0.04
C PRO A 142 -1.18 -11.37 -0.26
N TYR A 143 -1.38 -10.58 -1.31
CA TYR A 143 -2.68 -9.97 -1.61
C TYR A 143 -3.77 -11.01 -1.91
N ASP A 144 -3.43 -12.07 -2.60
CA ASP A 144 -4.35 -13.20 -2.87
C ASP A 144 -4.80 -13.87 -1.58
N VAL A 145 -3.89 -14.06 -0.60
CA VAL A 145 -4.20 -14.61 0.72
C VAL A 145 -5.11 -13.66 1.50
N PHE A 146 -4.82 -12.36 1.45
CA PHE A 146 -5.65 -11.34 2.08
C PHE A 146 -7.08 -11.33 1.52
N VAL A 147 -7.24 -11.29 0.20
CA VAL A 147 -8.54 -11.29 -0.47
C VAL A 147 -9.26 -12.61 -0.23
N ARG A 148 -8.58 -13.75 -0.33
CA ARG A 148 -9.15 -15.05 -0.04
C ARG A 148 -9.70 -15.13 1.38
N ALA A 149 -8.95 -14.63 2.37
CA ALA A 149 -9.42 -14.57 3.75
C ALA A 149 -10.71 -13.74 3.90
N LEU A 150 -10.81 -12.58 3.22
CA LEU A 150 -12.03 -11.76 3.21
C LEU A 150 -13.23 -12.48 2.60
N LEU A 151 -13.02 -13.19 1.50
CA LEU A 151 -14.11 -13.79 0.72
C LEU A 151 -14.57 -15.16 1.24
N THR A 152 -13.69 -15.93 1.90
CA THR A 152 -13.99 -17.32 2.29
C THR A 152 -14.12 -17.53 3.79
N SER A 153 -13.83 -16.52 4.63
CA SER A 153 -13.90 -16.66 6.07
C SER A 153 -15.33 -16.83 6.57
N SER A 154 -15.50 -17.70 7.55
CA SER A 154 -16.77 -17.90 8.24
C SER A 154 -16.55 -18.06 9.75
N GLY A 155 -17.57 -17.80 10.56
CA GLY A 155 -17.52 -17.97 12.01
C GLY A 155 -17.73 -16.70 12.82
N SER A 156 -17.05 -16.61 13.96
CA SER A 156 -17.19 -15.50 14.90
C SER A 156 -16.48 -14.25 14.42
N ASN A 157 -17.16 -13.10 14.42
CA ASN A 157 -16.59 -11.80 14.07
C ASN A 157 -15.46 -11.32 15.01
N PHE A 158 -15.32 -11.95 16.18
CA PHE A 158 -14.23 -11.66 17.12
C PHE A 158 -13.01 -12.57 16.92
N ARG A 159 -13.27 -13.85 16.63
CA ARG A 159 -12.22 -14.88 16.51
C ARG A 159 -11.70 -15.03 15.08
N VAL A 160 -12.53 -14.70 14.10
CA VAL A 160 -12.22 -14.75 12.67
C VAL A 160 -12.46 -13.36 12.06
N PRO A 161 -11.57 -12.39 12.30
CA PRO A 161 -11.80 -10.99 11.95
C PRO A 161 -12.19 -10.71 10.49
N PRO A 162 -11.65 -11.43 9.47
CA PRO A 162 -12.00 -11.20 8.06
C PRO A 162 -13.49 -11.37 7.75
N VAL A 163 -14.25 -12.17 8.54
CA VAL A 163 -15.68 -12.35 8.34
C VAL A 163 -16.48 -11.04 8.47
N ASN A 164 -15.90 -10.03 9.10
CA ASN A 164 -16.52 -8.71 9.21
C ASN A 164 -16.67 -8.00 7.86
N PHE A 165 -15.96 -8.41 6.82
CA PHE A 165 -16.13 -7.91 5.46
C PHE A 165 -17.60 -8.00 5.01
N TYR A 166 -18.24 -9.16 5.15
CA TYR A 166 -19.64 -9.34 4.78
C TYR A 166 -20.62 -8.64 5.74
N ARG A 167 -20.22 -8.41 6.98
CA ARG A 167 -21.02 -7.71 7.97
C ARG A 167 -21.00 -6.20 7.82
N ALA A 168 -19.96 -5.68 7.20
CA ALA A 168 -19.81 -4.26 6.90
C ALA A 168 -20.68 -3.81 5.71
N ILE A 169 -21.31 -4.73 4.99
CA ILE A 169 -22.14 -4.45 3.82
C ILE A 169 -23.62 -4.57 4.22
N GLN A 170 -24.41 -3.56 3.88
CA GLN A 170 -25.86 -3.51 4.24
C GLN A 170 -26.71 -4.52 3.49
N GLY A 171 -26.43 -4.73 2.22
CA GLY A 171 -27.13 -5.70 1.38
C GLY A 171 -26.38 -7.03 1.35
N LYS A 172 -27.10 -8.15 1.46
CA LYS A 172 -26.51 -9.49 1.39
C LYS A 172 -26.68 -10.14 0.01
N THR A 173 -27.03 -9.35 -0.99
CA THR A 173 -27.11 -9.83 -2.38
C THR A 173 -25.76 -9.70 -3.08
N PRO A 174 -25.43 -10.56 -4.05
CA PRO A 174 -24.18 -10.43 -4.81
C PRO A 174 -23.97 -9.02 -5.41
N ALA A 175 -25.05 -8.39 -5.89
CA ALA A 175 -25.01 -7.04 -6.46
C ALA A 175 -24.70 -5.94 -5.43
N SER A 176 -24.99 -6.16 -4.12
CA SER A 176 -24.65 -5.19 -3.07
C SER A 176 -23.24 -5.38 -2.52
N ILE A 177 -22.57 -6.47 -2.89
CA ILE A 177 -21.20 -6.81 -2.49
C ILE A 177 -20.19 -6.33 -3.53
N ALA A 178 -20.58 -6.34 -4.80
CA ALA A 178 -19.77 -5.82 -5.92
C ALA A 178 -19.77 -4.30 -5.96
#